data_a3d69822257a06eb30ba2941a0e4587a
#
_entry.id   a3d69822257a06eb30ba2941a0e4587a
#
_cell.length_a   1.000
_cell.length_b   1.000
_cell.length_c   1.000
_cell.angle_alpha   90.00
_cell.angle_beta   90.00
_cell.angle_gamma   90.00
#
_symmetry.space_group_name_H-M   'P 1'
#
loop_
_entity.id
_entity.type
_entity.pdbx_description
1 polymer ?
#
loop_
_entity_poly.entity_id
_entity_poly.type
_entity_poly.pdbx_seq_one_letter_code
_entity_poly.pdbx_strand_id
1 'polypeptide(L)'
;MTHPTLNHPFSTPRDLFRYAITRFNTEKLFFGHGSSNALDEAAYLILHTLKLPLETLDPFLDARLLAEEVAAILEVIERRATDRVPAAYITHEAWLGSYRFYVDERVIVPRSFIAELIPEFFSPWVTDPESVTDILELCTGSGCLPIMLADAFPNAHVDTADISKDALDVAFLNVADYDLEDRITLIESDLYTNVPDKKYDIIVTNPPYVNSGSMGLLPQEYLHEPQIALAGGNDGMDLVRKIVAGAVQHLTENGILIVEIGNEYAFAEAAFPDLELTWVTTSAGDNMVFLITAEQLKRQRM
;
A
#
# COMPACT_ATOMS: atom_id res chain seq x y z
N MET A 1 7.67 -4.64 31.06
CA MET A 1 8.28 -3.63 31.95
C MET A 1 7.20 -2.60 32.23
N THR A 2 6.81 -2.39 33.47
CA THR A 2 5.80 -1.40 33.85
C THR A 2 6.42 -0.02 33.68
N HIS A 3 5.93 0.76 32.72
CA HIS A 3 6.27 2.17 32.60
C HIS A 3 5.87 2.89 33.90
N PRO A 4 6.71 3.78 34.43
CA PRO A 4 6.35 4.55 35.60
C PRO A 4 5.08 5.36 35.29
N THR A 5 4.08 5.31 36.17
CA THR A 5 2.93 6.18 36.15
C THR A 5 3.41 7.62 36.25
N LEU A 6 3.63 8.26 35.10
CA LEU A 6 3.93 9.68 35.03
C LEU A 6 2.74 10.43 35.61
N ASN A 7 2.99 11.17 36.71
CA ASN A 7 2.00 12.06 37.31
C ASN A 7 1.86 13.27 36.37
N HIS A 8 1.05 13.10 35.29
CA HIS A 8 0.86 14.12 34.24
C HIS A 8 -0.46 14.86 34.45
N PRO A 9 -0.52 16.15 34.15
CA PRO A 9 -1.68 16.99 34.33
C PRO A 9 -2.75 16.86 33.24
N PHE A 10 -2.59 15.90 32.29
CA PHE A 10 -3.48 15.72 31.15
C PHE A 10 -4.86 15.23 31.63
N SER A 11 -5.92 15.87 31.14
CA SER A 11 -7.29 15.58 31.54
C SER A 11 -8.30 15.64 30.38
N THR A 12 -7.85 16.09 29.19
CA THR A 12 -8.68 16.26 28.01
C THR A 12 -7.96 15.79 26.75
N PRO A 13 -8.69 15.42 25.66
CA PRO A 13 -8.09 15.17 24.34
C PRO A 13 -7.27 16.37 23.86
N ARG A 14 -7.67 17.60 24.13
CA ARG A 14 -6.92 18.82 23.76
C ARG A 14 -5.51 18.84 24.34
N ASP A 15 -5.34 18.44 25.60
CA ASP A 15 -4.03 18.38 26.26
C ASP A 15 -3.11 17.39 25.52
N LEU A 16 -3.63 16.18 25.25
CA LEU A 16 -2.90 15.10 24.62
C LEU A 16 -2.63 15.37 23.13
N PHE A 17 -3.59 15.99 22.43
CA PHE A 17 -3.44 16.40 21.05
C PHE A 17 -2.28 17.40 20.86
N ARG A 18 -2.28 18.48 21.65
CA ARG A 18 -1.16 19.42 21.66
C ARG A 18 0.15 18.73 22.03
N TYR A 19 0.13 17.83 23.02
CA TYR A 19 1.33 17.08 23.43
C TYR A 19 1.84 16.20 22.30
N ALA A 20 0.98 15.42 21.67
CA ALA A 20 1.32 14.53 20.55
C ALA A 20 2.00 15.31 19.40
N ILE A 21 1.39 16.41 18.94
CA ILE A 21 1.96 17.26 17.89
C ILE A 21 3.36 17.75 18.28
N THR A 22 3.53 18.20 19.54
CA THR A 22 4.83 18.67 20.04
C THR A 22 5.86 17.54 20.02
N ARG A 23 5.49 16.32 20.47
CA ARG A 23 6.37 15.15 20.48
C ARG A 23 6.76 14.76 19.07
N PHE A 24 5.81 14.63 18.15
CA PHE A 24 6.04 14.22 16.77
C PHE A 24 6.98 15.19 16.04
N ASN A 25 6.76 16.49 16.19
CA ASN A 25 7.62 17.52 15.60
C ASN A 25 9.02 17.55 16.22
N THR A 26 9.13 17.36 17.55
CA THR A 26 10.43 17.33 18.25
C THR A 26 11.28 16.16 17.81
N GLU A 27 10.67 14.99 17.68
CA GLU A 27 11.32 13.77 17.20
C GLU A 27 11.52 13.76 15.68
N LYS A 28 10.99 14.77 14.95
CA LYS A 28 11.09 14.87 13.49
C LYS A 28 10.60 13.59 12.81
N LEU A 29 9.40 13.15 13.16
CA LEU A 29 8.80 11.97 12.57
C LEU A 29 8.61 12.14 11.06
N PHE A 30 8.76 11.06 10.34
CA PHE A 30 8.39 11.00 8.94
C PHE A 30 6.92 10.59 8.80
N PHE A 31 6.18 11.32 7.96
CA PHE A 31 4.78 11.10 7.67
C PHE A 31 4.63 10.62 6.21
N GLY A 32 4.48 9.34 6.00
CA GLY A 32 4.39 8.72 4.67
C GLY A 32 3.59 7.41 4.67
N HIS A 33 2.96 7.11 5.82
CA HIS A 33 2.22 5.87 6.06
C HIS A 33 0.74 6.15 6.39
N GLY A 34 0.10 7.02 5.60
CA GLY A 34 -1.31 7.38 5.74
C GLY A 34 -1.53 8.86 6.03
N SER A 35 -1.01 9.40 7.12
CA SER A 35 -1.07 10.83 7.43
C SER A 35 0.07 11.59 6.74
N SER A 36 -0.18 12.88 6.44
CA SER A 36 0.81 13.75 5.80
C SER A 36 1.53 14.69 6.78
N ASN A 37 1.08 14.78 8.03
CA ASN A 37 1.61 15.69 9.04
C ASN A 37 1.26 15.27 10.47
N ALA A 38 1.94 15.90 11.44
CA ALA A 38 1.78 15.62 12.87
C ALA A 38 0.37 15.91 13.41
N LEU A 39 -0.33 16.89 12.84
CA LEU A 39 -1.65 17.31 13.30
C LEU A 39 -2.69 16.24 12.98
N ASP A 40 -2.77 15.83 11.73
CA ASP A 40 -3.74 14.82 11.28
C ASP A 40 -3.46 13.45 11.93
N GLU A 41 -2.19 13.06 12.05
CA GLU A 41 -1.83 11.79 12.69
C GLU A 41 -2.13 11.77 14.19
N ALA A 42 -1.89 12.87 14.90
CA ALA A 42 -2.24 12.99 16.31
C ALA A 42 -3.76 12.92 16.53
N ALA A 43 -4.55 13.58 15.68
CA ALA A 43 -6.00 13.49 15.73
C ALA A 43 -6.50 12.07 15.49
N TYR A 44 -6.01 11.43 14.44
CA TYR A 44 -6.31 10.04 14.09
C TYR A 44 -6.03 9.08 15.23
N LEU A 45 -4.81 9.10 15.78
CA LEU A 45 -4.39 8.19 16.86
C LEU A 45 -5.25 8.36 18.13
N ILE A 46 -5.58 9.60 18.50
CA ILE A 46 -6.41 9.88 19.68
C ILE A 46 -7.84 9.38 19.46
N LEU A 47 -8.45 9.72 18.34
CA LEU A 47 -9.82 9.31 18.03
C LEU A 47 -9.93 7.78 17.91
N HIS A 48 -8.97 7.13 17.25
CA HIS A 48 -8.93 5.68 17.14
C HIS A 48 -8.80 5.01 18.51
N THR A 49 -7.89 5.49 19.37
CA THR A 49 -7.68 4.94 20.71
C THR A 49 -8.93 5.06 21.58
N LEU A 50 -9.66 6.17 21.44
CA LEU A 50 -10.92 6.42 22.16
C LEU A 50 -12.14 5.76 21.49
N LYS A 51 -11.98 5.12 20.31
CA LYS A 51 -13.09 4.55 19.51
C LYS A 51 -14.15 5.59 19.16
N LEU A 52 -13.71 6.79 18.82
CA LEU A 52 -14.54 7.92 18.39
C LEU A 52 -14.55 8.03 16.85
N PRO A 53 -15.54 8.72 16.26
CA PRO A 53 -15.55 8.97 14.81
C PRO A 53 -14.28 9.69 14.35
N LEU A 54 -13.56 9.09 13.39
CA LEU A 54 -12.22 9.54 12.98
C LEU A 54 -12.20 10.93 12.30
N GLU A 55 -13.35 11.38 11.80
CA GLU A 55 -13.48 12.63 11.06
C GLU A 55 -13.81 13.84 11.94
N THR A 56 -14.06 13.62 13.24
CA THR A 56 -14.66 14.65 14.08
C THR A 56 -13.98 14.74 15.46
N LEU A 57 -12.93 15.55 15.57
CA LEU A 57 -12.21 15.75 16.83
C LEU A 57 -12.81 16.86 17.70
N ASP A 58 -13.23 17.98 17.12
CA ASP A 58 -13.60 19.21 17.83
C ASP A 58 -14.63 19.04 18.96
N PRO A 59 -15.73 18.29 18.80
CA PRO A 59 -16.72 18.11 19.86
C PRO A 59 -16.19 17.42 21.11
N PHE A 60 -15.08 16.66 20.98
CA PHE A 60 -14.51 15.86 22.06
C PHE A 60 -13.34 16.54 22.77
N LEU A 61 -12.77 17.59 22.19
CA LEU A 61 -11.52 18.21 22.66
C LEU A 61 -11.53 18.56 24.14
N ASP A 62 -12.64 19.07 24.68
CA ASP A 62 -12.77 19.53 26.06
C ASP A 62 -13.46 18.51 26.98
N ALA A 63 -13.76 17.31 26.46
CA ALA A 63 -14.30 16.22 27.26
C ALA A 63 -13.28 15.75 28.31
N ARG A 64 -13.74 15.40 29.52
CA ARG A 64 -12.85 14.82 30.53
C ARG A 64 -12.59 13.37 30.21
N LEU A 65 -11.30 12.99 30.16
CA LEU A 65 -10.83 11.63 29.99
C LEU A 65 -10.75 10.88 31.32
N LEU A 66 -10.99 9.59 31.27
CA LEU A 66 -10.66 8.65 32.34
C LEU A 66 -9.14 8.44 32.42
N ALA A 67 -8.65 8.04 33.60
CA ALA A 67 -7.20 7.82 33.76
C ALA A 67 -6.64 6.74 32.83
N GLU A 68 -7.42 5.68 32.57
CA GLU A 68 -7.07 4.61 31.62
C GLU A 68 -7.04 5.10 30.16
N GLU A 69 -7.92 6.02 29.77
CA GLU A 69 -7.93 6.61 28.43
C GLU A 69 -6.68 7.48 28.21
N VAL A 70 -6.33 8.31 29.19
CA VAL A 70 -5.09 9.09 29.16
C VAL A 70 -3.87 8.19 29.05
N ALA A 71 -3.81 7.10 29.82
CA ALA A 71 -2.69 6.16 29.79
C ALA A 71 -2.57 5.47 28.40
N ALA A 72 -3.69 5.03 27.84
CA ALA A 72 -3.73 4.38 26.52
C ALA A 72 -3.26 5.34 25.40
N ILE A 73 -3.73 6.60 25.41
CA ILE A 73 -3.33 7.59 24.43
C ILE A 73 -1.83 7.91 24.54
N LEU A 74 -1.31 8.05 25.77
CA LEU A 74 0.12 8.30 25.98
C LEU A 74 0.98 7.14 25.49
N GLU A 75 0.57 5.89 25.71
CA GLU A 75 1.26 4.71 25.20
C GLU A 75 1.34 4.75 23.67
N VAL A 76 0.24 5.04 23.00
CA VAL A 76 0.18 5.16 21.53
C VAL A 76 1.09 6.29 21.03
N ILE A 77 1.07 7.46 21.67
CA ILE A 77 1.93 8.60 21.33
C ILE A 77 3.42 8.22 21.46
N GLU A 78 3.80 7.55 22.55
CA GLU A 78 5.20 7.19 22.76
C GLU A 78 5.68 6.05 21.84
N ARG A 79 4.83 5.06 21.56
CA ARG A 79 5.13 4.05 20.53
C ARG A 79 5.41 4.71 19.17
N ARG A 80 4.58 5.68 18.78
CA ARG A 80 4.76 6.41 17.54
C ARG A 80 5.99 7.32 17.57
N ALA A 81 6.20 8.06 18.64
CA ALA A 81 7.27 9.07 18.73
C ALA A 81 8.65 8.46 19.00
N THR A 82 8.74 7.52 19.95
CA THR A 82 10.00 6.96 20.44
C THR A 82 10.41 5.73 19.64
N ASP A 83 9.48 4.78 19.46
CA ASP A 83 9.77 3.52 18.78
C ASP A 83 9.63 3.66 17.25
N ARG A 84 9.14 4.78 16.75
CA ARG A 84 8.97 5.07 15.32
C ARG A 84 7.99 4.12 14.61
N VAL A 85 7.13 3.42 15.36
CA VAL A 85 6.14 2.52 14.76
C VAL A 85 5.15 3.33 13.94
N PRO A 86 4.89 2.99 12.66
CA PRO A 86 3.87 3.63 11.85
C PRO A 86 2.49 3.61 12.53
N ALA A 87 1.73 4.70 12.40
CA ALA A 87 0.39 4.80 13.00
C ALA A 87 -0.51 3.63 12.58
N ALA A 88 -0.43 3.20 11.32
CA ALA A 88 -1.19 2.09 10.78
C ALA A 88 -0.90 0.75 11.51
N TYR A 89 0.33 0.49 11.93
CA TYR A 89 0.66 -0.72 12.68
C TYR A 89 0.28 -0.62 14.18
N ILE A 90 0.19 0.60 14.70
CA ILE A 90 -0.32 0.81 16.06
C ILE A 90 -1.83 0.54 16.13
N THR A 91 -2.55 0.95 15.11
CA THR A 91 -4.01 0.83 15.01
C THR A 91 -4.47 -0.45 14.33
N HIS A 92 -3.56 -1.17 13.65
CA HIS A 92 -3.86 -2.26 12.73
C HIS A 92 -4.86 -1.86 11.63
N GLU A 93 -4.79 -0.60 11.21
CA GLU A 93 -5.71 -0.03 10.23
C GLU A 93 -4.97 0.91 9.29
N ALA A 94 -5.20 0.74 7.99
CA ALA A 94 -4.74 1.64 6.94
C ALA A 94 -5.86 1.94 5.96
N TRP A 95 -5.79 3.09 5.32
CA TRP A 95 -6.75 3.52 4.31
C TRP A 95 -6.07 3.76 2.97
N LEU A 96 -6.69 3.28 1.89
CA LEU A 96 -6.28 3.57 0.53
C LEU A 96 -7.54 4.00 -0.25
N GLY A 97 -7.63 5.27 -0.60
CA GLY A 97 -8.89 5.85 -1.05
C GLY A 97 -9.97 5.74 0.03
N SER A 98 -11.12 5.18 -0.31
CA SER A 98 -12.24 4.92 0.61
C SER A 98 -12.20 3.53 1.27
N TYR A 99 -11.20 2.72 0.96
CA TYR A 99 -11.10 1.34 1.45
C TYR A 99 -10.26 1.28 2.71
N ARG A 100 -10.73 0.52 3.70
CA ARG A 100 -10.05 0.26 4.97
C ARG A 100 -9.42 -1.13 4.95
N PHE A 101 -8.17 -1.25 5.35
CA PHE A 101 -7.45 -2.51 5.39
C PHE A 101 -6.83 -2.77 6.76
N TYR A 102 -6.88 -4.01 7.20
CA TYR A 102 -6.05 -4.50 8.30
C TYR A 102 -4.59 -4.56 7.82
N VAL A 103 -3.67 -4.09 8.67
CA VAL A 103 -2.23 -4.14 8.41
C VAL A 103 -1.44 -4.39 9.69
N ASP A 104 -0.30 -5.06 9.55
CA ASP A 104 0.74 -5.20 10.57
C ASP A 104 2.11 -5.31 9.90
N GLU A 105 3.17 -5.57 10.66
CA GLU A 105 4.56 -5.57 10.20
C GLU A 105 4.88 -6.65 9.13
N ARG A 106 3.94 -7.53 8.79
CA ARG A 106 4.07 -8.53 7.72
C ARG A 106 3.91 -7.96 6.31
N VAL A 107 3.31 -6.78 6.18
CA VAL A 107 3.02 -6.12 4.89
C VAL A 107 3.40 -4.64 4.94
N ILE A 108 3.65 -4.03 3.78
CA ILE A 108 3.77 -2.57 3.71
C ILE A 108 2.41 -1.91 3.97
N VAL A 109 2.44 -0.68 4.49
CA VAL A 109 1.21 0.13 4.60
C VAL A 109 0.72 0.49 3.19
N PRO A 110 -0.56 0.21 2.84
CA PRO A 110 -1.13 0.50 1.53
C PRO A 110 -0.94 1.97 1.11
N ARG A 111 -0.30 2.19 -0.06
CA ARG A 111 0.01 3.53 -0.59
C ARG A 111 0.26 3.55 -2.11
N SER A 112 -0.27 2.57 -2.84
CA SER A 112 -0.06 2.45 -4.28
C SER A 112 -0.77 3.54 -5.07
N PHE A 113 -0.05 4.17 -6.00
CA PHE A 113 -0.60 5.13 -6.96
C PHE A 113 -1.49 4.45 -8.02
N ILE A 114 -1.34 3.14 -8.23
CA ILE A 114 -2.23 2.38 -9.11
C ILE A 114 -3.69 2.47 -8.62
N ALA A 115 -3.89 2.58 -7.31
CA ALA A 115 -5.22 2.73 -6.72
C ALA A 115 -6.00 3.94 -7.25
N GLU A 116 -5.31 4.99 -7.69
CA GLU A 116 -5.92 6.19 -8.28
C GLU A 116 -6.44 5.94 -9.71
N LEU A 117 -5.90 4.94 -10.40
CA LEU A 117 -6.25 4.60 -11.78
C LEU A 117 -7.42 3.61 -11.87
N ILE A 118 -7.67 2.85 -10.81
CA ILE A 118 -8.71 1.81 -10.77
C ILE A 118 -10.12 2.41 -10.97
N PRO A 119 -10.53 3.53 -10.33
CA PRO A 119 -11.84 4.13 -10.53
C PRO A 119 -12.10 4.60 -11.96
N GLU A 120 -11.04 4.90 -12.73
CA GLU A 120 -11.12 5.26 -14.14
C GLU A 120 -10.98 4.04 -15.06
N PHE A 121 -11.03 2.83 -14.50
CA PHE A 121 -10.95 1.53 -15.19
C PHE A 121 -9.75 1.42 -16.15
N PHE A 122 -8.63 2.08 -15.84
CA PHE A 122 -7.46 2.16 -16.70
C PHE A 122 -7.76 2.71 -18.12
N SER A 123 -8.70 3.66 -18.20
CA SER A 123 -9.05 4.32 -19.47
C SER A 123 -7.82 5.05 -20.07
N PRO A 124 -7.62 5.07 -21.39
CA PRO A 124 -8.54 4.59 -22.46
C PRO A 124 -8.30 3.12 -22.88
N TRP A 125 -7.42 2.36 -22.22
CA TRP A 125 -7.05 1.00 -22.62
C TRP A 125 -8.16 -0.01 -22.37
N VAL A 126 -8.86 0.09 -21.26
CA VAL A 126 -10.05 -0.70 -20.97
C VAL A 126 -11.29 0.15 -21.33
N THR A 127 -11.95 -0.19 -22.40
CA THR A 127 -13.12 0.57 -22.91
C THR A 127 -14.44 0.04 -22.37
N ASP A 128 -14.49 -1.21 -21.94
CA ASP A 128 -15.66 -1.86 -21.37
C ASP A 128 -15.24 -2.66 -20.12
N PRO A 129 -15.41 -2.11 -18.92
CA PRO A 129 -15.05 -2.78 -17.67
C PRO A 129 -15.83 -4.10 -17.42
N GLU A 130 -17.05 -4.22 -17.96
CA GLU A 130 -17.84 -5.43 -17.81
C GLU A 130 -17.32 -6.60 -18.66
N SER A 131 -16.48 -6.31 -19.66
CA SER A 131 -15.84 -7.34 -20.51
C SER A 131 -14.59 -7.97 -19.88
N VAL A 132 -14.05 -7.36 -18.83
CA VAL A 132 -12.87 -7.87 -18.11
C VAL A 132 -13.31 -9.05 -17.26
N THR A 133 -12.70 -10.23 -17.50
CA THR A 133 -13.05 -11.48 -16.81
C THR A 133 -11.93 -12.04 -15.94
N ASP A 134 -10.69 -11.77 -16.28
CA ASP A 134 -9.52 -12.32 -15.57
C ASP A 134 -8.48 -11.24 -15.32
N ILE A 135 -8.15 -11.03 -14.06
CA ILE A 135 -7.13 -10.09 -13.61
C ILE A 135 -6.07 -10.86 -12.83
N LEU A 136 -4.80 -10.54 -13.05
CA LEU A 136 -3.69 -11.00 -12.23
C LEU A 136 -3.06 -9.82 -11.51
N GLU A 137 -2.86 -9.97 -10.22
CA GLU A 137 -2.05 -9.03 -9.44
C GLU A 137 -0.83 -9.76 -8.89
N LEU A 138 0.34 -9.13 -8.95
CA LEU A 138 1.59 -9.66 -8.43
C LEU A 138 2.14 -8.76 -7.33
N CYS A 139 2.73 -9.37 -6.30
CA CYS A 139 3.27 -8.70 -5.10
C CYS A 139 2.15 -8.06 -4.27
N THR A 140 1.18 -8.88 -3.87
CA THR A 140 -0.10 -8.43 -3.30
C THR A 140 0.00 -7.72 -1.95
N GLY A 141 0.99 -8.06 -1.13
CA GLY A 141 1.12 -7.47 0.21
C GLY A 141 -0.15 -7.66 1.05
N SER A 142 -0.79 -6.56 1.41
CA SER A 142 -2.03 -6.57 2.21
C SER A 142 -3.31 -7.00 1.47
N GLY A 143 -3.25 -7.19 0.14
CA GLY A 143 -4.44 -7.48 -0.66
C GLY A 143 -5.25 -6.24 -1.05
N CYS A 144 -4.70 -5.05 -0.89
CA CYS A 144 -5.45 -3.81 -1.15
C CYS A 144 -5.83 -3.65 -2.63
N LEU A 145 -4.88 -3.85 -3.55
CA LEU A 145 -5.16 -3.69 -4.98
C LEU A 145 -6.15 -4.75 -5.52
N PRO A 146 -6.02 -6.06 -5.24
CA PRO A 146 -6.98 -7.05 -5.74
C PRO A 146 -8.40 -6.81 -5.22
N ILE A 147 -8.60 -6.31 -3.99
CA ILE A 147 -9.92 -5.93 -3.46
C ILE A 147 -10.50 -4.77 -4.27
N MET A 148 -9.73 -3.71 -4.49
CA MET A 148 -10.16 -2.56 -5.28
C MET A 148 -10.44 -2.95 -6.74
N LEU A 149 -9.64 -3.85 -7.32
CA LEU A 149 -9.84 -4.37 -8.68
C LEU A 149 -11.12 -5.21 -8.76
N ALA A 150 -11.38 -6.09 -7.79
CA ALA A 150 -12.60 -6.89 -7.76
C ALA A 150 -13.85 -6.02 -7.63
N ASP A 151 -13.80 -4.91 -6.90
CA ASP A 151 -14.91 -3.96 -6.78
C ASP A 151 -15.14 -3.20 -8.09
N ALA A 152 -14.08 -2.71 -8.73
CA ALA A 152 -14.16 -1.95 -9.98
C ALA A 152 -14.57 -2.80 -11.20
N PHE A 153 -14.18 -4.08 -11.24
CA PHE A 153 -14.45 -5.00 -12.36
C PHE A 153 -15.39 -6.12 -11.92
N PRO A 154 -16.72 -5.91 -11.93
CA PRO A 154 -17.68 -6.79 -11.27
C PRO A 154 -17.75 -8.22 -11.84
N ASN A 155 -17.36 -8.43 -13.10
CA ASN A 155 -17.35 -9.73 -13.74
C ASN A 155 -15.98 -10.43 -13.67
N ALA A 156 -14.94 -9.75 -13.17
CA ALA A 156 -13.60 -10.31 -13.12
C ALA A 156 -13.41 -11.26 -11.93
N HIS A 157 -12.65 -12.31 -12.14
CA HIS A 157 -11.96 -13.08 -11.11
C HIS A 157 -10.52 -12.55 -10.99
N VAL A 158 -10.07 -12.31 -9.78
CA VAL A 158 -8.72 -11.78 -9.53
C VAL A 158 -7.87 -12.89 -8.91
N ASP A 159 -6.88 -13.35 -9.67
CA ASP A 159 -5.78 -14.13 -9.10
C ASP A 159 -4.73 -13.17 -8.55
N THR A 160 -4.30 -13.35 -7.32
CA THR A 160 -3.30 -12.48 -6.72
C THR A 160 -2.18 -13.31 -6.08
N ALA A 161 -0.93 -12.90 -6.31
CA ALA A 161 0.23 -13.67 -5.94
C ALA A 161 1.22 -12.89 -5.09
N ASP A 162 1.73 -13.53 -4.05
CA ASP A 162 2.85 -13.05 -3.26
C ASP A 162 3.79 -14.20 -2.92
N ILE A 163 5.09 -13.91 -2.79
CA ILE A 163 6.09 -14.89 -2.34
C ILE A 163 6.04 -15.09 -0.82
N SER A 164 5.52 -14.10 -0.09
CA SER A 164 5.42 -14.10 1.37
C SER A 164 4.09 -14.72 1.81
N LYS A 165 4.17 -15.89 2.43
CA LYS A 165 3.00 -16.49 3.06
C LYS A 165 2.41 -15.58 4.15
N ASP A 166 3.25 -14.88 4.91
CA ASP A 166 2.81 -13.95 5.96
C ASP A 166 2.01 -12.78 5.38
N ALA A 167 2.40 -12.29 4.20
CA ALA A 167 1.62 -11.28 3.47
C ALA A 167 0.28 -11.83 3.01
N LEU A 168 0.25 -13.06 2.47
CA LEU A 168 -0.99 -13.71 2.07
C LEU A 168 -1.94 -13.97 3.24
N ASP A 169 -1.41 -14.24 4.43
CA ASP A 169 -2.24 -14.37 5.64
C ASP A 169 -2.91 -13.03 6.01
N VAL A 170 -2.26 -11.89 5.79
CA VAL A 170 -2.87 -10.55 5.95
C VAL A 170 -3.87 -10.28 4.83
N ALA A 171 -3.50 -10.57 3.57
CA ALA A 171 -4.41 -10.40 2.43
C ALA A 171 -5.70 -11.22 2.61
N PHE A 172 -5.60 -12.44 3.15
CA PHE A 172 -6.77 -13.28 3.45
C PHE A 172 -7.73 -12.60 4.44
N LEU A 173 -7.21 -11.96 5.50
CA LEU A 173 -8.06 -11.23 6.45
C LEU A 173 -8.82 -10.10 5.75
N ASN A 174 -8.12 -9.34 4.90
CA ASN A 174 -8.75 -8.24 4.17
C ASN A 174 -9.76 -8.73 3.13
N VAL A 175 -9.45 -9.78 2.37
CA VAL A 175 -10.38 -10.36 1.40
C VAL A 175 -11.66 -10.85 2.08
N ALA A 176 -11.53 -11.48 3.24
CA ALA A 176 -12.67 -11.96 4.04
C ALA A 176 -13.50 -10.79 4.63
N ASP A 177 -12.86 -9.69 5.06
CA ASP A 177 -13.56 -8.50 5.56
C ASP A 177 -14.45 -7.82 4.49
N TYR A 178 -14.13 -8.05 3.20
CA TYR A 178 -14.90 -7.55 2.06
C TYR A 178 -15.83 -8.59 1.43
N ASP A 179 -15.95 -9.80 1.99
CA ASP A 179 -16.76 -10.91 1.44
C ASP A 179 -16.39 -11.25 -0.02
N LEU A 180 -15.07 -11.24 -0.36
CA LEU A 180 -14.56 -11.43 -1.73
C LEU A 180 -13.84 -12.77 -1.97
N GLU A 181 -13.94 -13.75 -1.07
CA GLU A 181 -13.24 -15.04 -1.17
C GLU A 181 -13.62 -15.83 -2.42
N ASP A 182 -14.83 -15.67 -2.92
CA ASP A 182 -15.30 -16.31 -4.16
C ASP A 182 -14.79 -15.58 -5.44
N ARG A 183 -14.26 -14.37 -5.29
CA ARG A 183 -13.80 -13.50 -6.39
C ARG A 183 -12.30 -13.32 -6.46
N ILE A 184 -11.58 -13.57 -5.36
CA ILE A 184 -10.15 -13.37 -5.25
C ILE A 184 -9.48 -14.68 -4.83
N THR A 185 -8.52 -15.16 -5.61
CA THR A 185 -7.69 -16.31 -5.28
C THR A 185 -6.31 -15.89 -4.86
N LEU A 186 -5.92 -16.20 -3.62
CA LEU A 186 -4.59 -15.93 -3.08
C LEU A 186 -3.61 -17.07 -3.43
N ILE A 187 -2.45 -16.74 -4.01
CA ILE A 187 -1.49 -17.73 -4.54
C ILE A 187 -0.10 -17.46 -3.95
N GLU A 188 0.47 -18.43 -3.23
CA GLU A 188 1.87 -18.36 -2.84
C GLU A 188 2.75 -18.65 -4.07
N SER A 189 3.47 -17.61 -4.57
CA SER A 189 4.23 -17.69 -5.82
C SER A 189 5.37 -16.70 -5.89
N ASP A 190 6.53 -17.13 -6.41
CA ASP A 190 7.55 -16.23 -6.92
C ASP A 190 7.12 -15.77 -8.33
N LEU A 191 6.49 -14.59 -8.37
CA LEU A 191 5.88 -14.01 -9.56
C LEU A 191 4.94 -15.01 -10.25
N TYR A 192 5.23 -15.40 -11.49
CA TYR A 192 4.37 -16.27 -12.31
C TYR A 192 4.50 -17.77 -12.01
N THR A 193 5.39 -18.20 -11.12
CA THR A 193 5.79 -19.62 -11.00
C THR A 193 4.61 -20.56 -10.70
N ASN A 194 3.70 -20.18 -9.81
CA ASN A 194 2.54 -20.98 -9.44
C ASN A 194 1.21 -20.40 -9.92
N VAL A 195 1.27 -19.33 -10.72
CA VAL A 195 0.08 -18.69 -11.29
C VAL A 195 -0.57 -19.66 -12.31
N PRO A 196 -1.90 -19.76 -12.35
CA PRO A 196 -2.59 -20.61 -13.32
C PRO A 196 -2.19 -20.33 -14.77
N ASP A 197 -2.06 -21.41 -15.58
CA ASP A 197 -1.76 -21.30 -17.01
C ASP A 197 -3.02 -20.85 -17.78
N LYS A 198 -3.37 -19.58 -17.64
CA LYS A 198 -4.45 -18.90 -18.35
C LYS A 198 -4.00 -17.52 -18.82
N LYS A 199 -4.87 -16.81 -19.55
CA LYS A 199 -4.63 -15.45 -20.00
C LYS A 199 -5.44 -14.48 -19.18
N TYR A 200 -4.84 -13.31 -18.91
CA TYR A 200 -5.43 -12.23 -18.13
C TYR A 200 -5.64 -11.00 -19.01
N ASP A 201 -6.74 -10.32 -18.80
CA ASP A 201 -7.06 -9.06 -19.48
C ASP A 201 -6.23 -7.91 -18.92
N ILE A 202 -5.97 -7.99 -17.60
CA ILE A 202 -5.18 -6.99 -16.90
C ILE A 202 -4.17 -7.71 -15.98
N ILE A 203 -2.92 -7.28 -16.03
CA ILE A 203 -1.90 -7.64 -15.03
C ILE A 203 -1.50 -6.35 -14.31
N VAL A 204 -1.57 -6.35 -12.98
CA VAL A 204 -1.21 -5.21 -12.12
C VAL A 204 -0.12 -5.62 -11.17
N THR A 205 0.80 -4.71 -10.87
CA THR A 205 1.81 -4.96 -9.84
C THR A 205 2.37 -3.67 -9.24
N ASN A 206 2.53 -3.68 -7.92
CA ASN A 206 3.36 -2.74 -7.19
C ASN A 206 4.50 -3.51 -6.52
N PRO A 207 5.54 -3.88 -7.27
CA PRO A 207 6.61 -4.75 -6.79
C PRO A 207 7.59 -3.97 -5.92
N PRO A 208 8.45 -4.65 -5.14
CA PRO A 208 9.60 -4.02 -4.53
C PRO A 208 10.49 -3.35 -5.57
N TYR A 209 10.63 -2.02 -5.50
CA TYR A 209 11.38 -1.22 -6.47
C TYR A 209 12.45 -0.31 -5.85
N VAL A 210 12.58 -0.25 -4.52
CA VAL A 210 13.59 0.63 -3.90
C VAL A 210 14.99 0.12 -4.22
N ASN A 211 15.79 0.95 -4.90
CA ASN A 211 17.16 0.60 -5.25
C ASN A 211 18.06 0.52 -4.01
N SER A 212 19.17 -0.24 -4.11
CA SER A 212 20.08 -0.50 -2.99
C SER A 212 20.68 0.76 -2.37
N GLY A 213 20.90 1.82 -3.15
CA GLY A 213 21.39 3.11 -2.66
C GLY A 213 20.36 3.83 -1.80
N SER A 214 19.09 3.80 -2.21
CA SER A 214 17.96 4.43 -1.51
C SER A 214 17.55 3.67 -0.25
N MET A 215 17.71 2.34 -0.21
CA MET A 215 17.37 1.52 0.97
C MET A 215 18.06 2.02 2.25
N GLY A 216 19.33 2.45 2.16
CA GLY A 216 20.08 2.98 3.31
C GLY A 216 19.68 4.40 3.74
N LEU A 217 18.84 5.08 2.96
CA LEU A 217 18.40 6.46 3.19
C LEU A 217 16.93 6.54 3.63
N LEU A 218 16.24 5.41 3.71
CA LEU A 218 14.84 5.38 4.13
C LEU A 218 14.70 5.92 5.55
N PRO A 219 13.63 6.67 5.84
CA PRO A 219 13.26 7.06 7.20
C PRO A 219 13.13 5.87 8.13
N GLN A 220 13.33 6.09 9.44
CA GLN A 220 13.31 5.01 10.43
C GLN A 220 11.97 4.26 10.47
N GLU A 221 10.88 4.94 10.16
CA GLU A 221 9.54 4.35 10.08
C GLU A 221 9.46 3.18 9.09
N TYR A 222 10.20 3.24 7.98
CA TYR A 222 10.27 2.16 6.98
C TYR A 222 11.02 0.90 7.46
N LEU A 223 11.79 0.99 8.56
CA LEU A 223 12.45 -0.17 9.14
C LEU A 223 11.48 -1.15 9.82
N HIS A 224 10.25 -0.71 10.07
CA HIS A 224 9.16 -1.55 10.56
C HIS A 224 8.46 -2.33 9.44
N GLU A 225 8.64 -1.91 8.19
CA GLU A 225 8.10 -2.62 7.03
C GLU A 225 9.01 -3.78 6.60
N PRO A 226 8.46 -4.88 6.05
CA PRO A 226 9.27 -6.01 5.62
C PRO A 226 10.20 -5.60 4.47
N GLN A 227 11.50 -5.82 4.63
CA GLN A 227 12.50 -5.44 3.64
C GLN A 227 12.27 -6.10 2.27
N ILE A 228 11.73 -7.32 2.26
CA ILE A 228 11.39 -8.04 1.03
C ILE A 228 10.36 -7.29 0.17
N ALA A 229 9.51 -6.49 0.81
CA ALA A 229 8.47 -5.71 0.13
C ALA A 229 8.97 -4.33 -0.37
N LEU A 230 10.23 -3.97 -0.06
CA LEU A 230 10.83 -2.69 -0.45
C LEU A 230 11.99 -2.87 -1.44
N ALA A 231 12.88 -3.84 -1.20
CA ALA A 231 14.15 -3.96 -1.88
C ALA A 231 14.01 -4.49 -3.33
N GLY A 232 14.22 -3.61 -4.32
CA GLY A 232 14.13 -3.90 -5.75
C GLY A 232 15.47 -4.28 -6.42
N GLY A 233 16.55 -4.51 -5.66
CA GLY A 233 17.87 -4.81 -6.20
C GLY A 233 18.74 -3.57 -6.43
N ASN A 234 19.73 -3.69 -7.31
CA ASN A 234 20.72 -2.62 -7.52
C ASN A 234 20.09 -1.30 -8.02
N ASP A 235 19.21 -1.40 -9.00
CA ASP A 235 18.56 -0.28 -9.67
C ASP A 235 17.05 -0.25 -9.46
N GLY A 236 16.52 -1.10 -8.58
CA GLY A 236 15.08 -1.21 -8.34
C GLY A 236 14.31 -2.02 -9.37
N MET A 237 14.97 -2.49 -10.44
CA MET A 237 14.30 -3.11 -11.59
C MET A 237 14.44 -4.64 -11.66
N ASP A 238 15.01 -5.30 -10.65
CA ASP A 238 15.26 -6.74 -10.72
C ASP A 238 13.98 -7.56 -10.88
N LEU A 239 12.93 -7.25 -10.11
CA LEU A 239 11.64 -7.90 -10.24
C LEU A 239 10.85 -7.37 -11.44
N VAL A 240 10.89 -6.06 -11.70
CA VAL A 240 10.20 -5.43 -12.82
C VAL A 240 10.62 -6.06 -14.15
N ARG A 241 11.93 -6.33 -14.35
CA ARG A 241 12.42 -7.04 -15.55
C ARG A 241 11.79 -8.42 -15.72
N LYS A 242 11.69 -9.20 -14.64
CA LYS A 242 11.07 -10.54 -14.66
C LYS A 242 9.58 -10.45 -14.97
N ILE A 243 8.89 -9.47 -14.36
CA ILE A 243 7.46 -9.24 -14.55
C ILE A 243 7.17 -8.89 -16.00
N VAL A 244 7.87 -7.91 -16.57
CA VAL A 244 7.72 -7.50 -17.98
C VAL A 244 8.03 -8.66 -18.93
N ALA A 245 9.11 -9.40 -18.69
CA ALA A 245 9.48 -10.55 -19.51
C ALA A 245 8.45 -11.68 -19.49
N GLY A 246 7.78 -11.92 -18.36
CA GLY A 246 6.74 -12.95 -18.21
C GLY A 246 5.37 -12.54 -18.74
N ALA A 247 5.04 -11.25 -18.71
CA ALA A 247 3.69 -10.74 -18.94
C ALA A 247 3.11 -11.16 -20.30
N VAL A 248 3.89 -11.16 -21.37
CA VAL A 248 3.41 -11.54 -22.71
C VAL A 248 2.87 -12.97 -22.78
N GLN A 249 3.34 -13.87 -21.91
CA GLN A 249 2.88 -15.26 -21.86
C GLN A 249 1.56 -15.39 -21.09
N HIS A 250 1.20 -14.38 -20.28
CA HIS A 250 0.01 -14.41 -19.43
C HIS A 250 -1.07 -13.40 -19.85
N LEU A 251 -0.80 -12.44 -20.74
CA LEU A 251 -1.79 -11.50 -21.25
C LEU A 251 -2.64 -12.08 -22.38
N THR A 252 -3.89 -11.67 -22.45
CA THR A 252 -4.76 -11.78 -23.63
C THR A 252 -4.20 -10.96 -24.79
N GLU A 253 -4.80 -11.03 -26.00
CA GLU A 253 -4.31 -10.27 -27.16
C GLU A 253 -4.40 -8.75 -26.94
N ASN A 254 -5.42 -8.30 -26.26
CA ASN A 254 -5.67 -6.89 -25.94
C ASN A 254 -5.33 -6.54 -24.49
N GLY A 255 -4.69 -7.45 -23.77
CA GLY A 255 -4.38 -7.28 -22.36
C GLY A 255 -3.34 -6.19 -22.11
N ILE A 256 -3.33 -5.70 -20.88
CA ILE A 256 -2.43 -4.63 -20.41
C ILE A 256 -1.67 -5.05 -19.16
N LEU A 257 -0.43 -4.58 -19.05
CA LEU A 257 0.39 -4.67 -17.85
C LEU A 257 0.56 -3.27 -17.26
N ILE A 258 0.27 -3.12 -15.97
CA ILE A 258 0.40 -1.86 -15.21
C ILE A 258 1.40 -2.09 -14.10
N VAL A 259 2.43 -1.25 -14.04
CA VAL A 259 3.55 -1.41 -13.11
C VAL A 259 3.85 -0.10 -12.39
N GLU A 260 3.83 -0.12 -11.07
CA GLU A 260 4.34 0.95 -10.25
C GLU A 260 5.84 0.77 -9.99
N ILE A 261 6.59 1.86 -10.08
CA ILE A 261 8.04 1.89 -9.86
C ILE A 261 8.47 3.05 -8.94
N GLY A 262 7.54 3.82 -8.41
CA GLY A 262 7.84 4.98 -7.59
C GLY A 262 8.83 5.93 -8.28
N ASN A 263 9.85 6.35 -7.56
CA ASN A 263 10.82 7.35 -8.05
C ASN A 263 11.90 6.79 -9.00
N GLU A 264 11.80 5.53 -9.44
CA GLU A 264 12.85 4.86 -10.21
C GLU A 264 12.73 5.05 -11.74
N TYR A 265 12.11 6.14 -12.20
CA TYR A 265 11.88 6.47 -13.62
C TYR A 265 13.12 6.28 -14.50
N ALA A 266 14.26 6.87 -14.11
CA ALA A 266 15.48 6.81 -14.92
C ALA A 266 16.03 5.39 -15.06
N PHE A 267 15.85 4.56 -14.03
CA PHE A 267 16.24 3.16 -14.07
C PHE A 267 15.29 2.32 -14.92
N ALA A 268 13.99 2.63 -14.91
CA ALA A 268 13.00 1.97 -15.76
C ALA A 268 13.27 2.25 -17.24
N GLU A 269 13.49 3.52 -17.64
CA GLU A 269 13.87 3.89 -19.01
C GLU A 269 15.15 3.18 -19.45
N ALA A 270 16.15 3.10 -18.57
CA ALA A 270 17.41 2.40 -18.86
C ALA A 270 17.24 0.86 -18.93
N ALA A 271 16.31 0.30 -18.17
CA ALA A 271 16.06 -1.15 -18.17
C ALA A 271 15.30 -1.64 -19.40
N PHE A 272 14.51 -0.76 -20.03
CA PHE A 272 13.62 -1.10 -21.16
C PHE A 272 13.78 -0.14 -22.34
N PRO A 273 15.02 0.04 -22.89
CA PRO A 273 15.29 1.05 -23.91
C PRO A 273 14.56 0.80 -25.25
N ASP A 274 14.15 -0.44 -25.48
CA ASP A 274 13.47 -0.86 -26.71
C ASP A 274 11.94 -1.03 -26.54
N LEU A 275 11.41 -0.73 -25.33
CA LEU A 275 9.99 -0.76 -25.05
C LEU A 275 9.42 0.67 -24.98
N GLU A 276 8.31 0.88 -25.66
CA GLU A 276 7.54 2.11 -25.53
C GLU A 276 6.69 2.02 -24.25
N LEU A 277 7.23 2.54 -23.13
CA LEU A 277 6.52 2.63 -21.86
C LEU A 277 5.52 3.78 -21.92
N THR A 278 4.25 3.50 -21.64
CA THR A 278 3.25 4.57 -21.52
C THR A 278 3.16 5.02 -20.07
N TRP A 279 3.69 6.18 -19.77
CA TRP A 279 3.65 6.76 -18.43
C TRP A 279 2.26 7.33 -18.13
N VAL A 280 1.73 7.00 -16.96
CA VAL A 280 0.38 7.41 -16.53
C VAL A 280 0.50 8.46 -15.44
N THR A 281 -0.27 9.55 -15.58
CA THR A 281 -0.34 10.63 -14.59
C THR A 281 -1.04 10.16 -13.33
N THR A 282 -0.42 10.42 -12.18
CA THR A 282 -0.95 10.18 -10.83
C THR A 282 -0.82 11.44 -9.98
N SER A 283 -1.36 11.44 -8.78
CA SER A 283 -1.21 12.57 -7.84
C SER A 283 0.26 12.88 -7.50
N ALA A 284 1.16 11.88 -7.62
CA ALA A 284 2.60 12.04 -7.38
C ALA A 284 3.38 12.52 -8.61
N GLY A 285 2.75 12.60 -9.79
CA GLY A 285 3.36 13.02 -11.05
C GLY A 285 3.23 12.00 -12.17
N ASP A 286 3.96 12.22 -13.26
CA ASP A 286 3.79 11.50 -14.52
C ASP A 286 4.72 10.27 -14.66
N ASN A 287 5.54 9.96 -13.65
CA ASN A 287 6.66 9.02 -13.81
C ASN A 287 6.69 7.91 -12.76
N MET A 288 5.57 7.67 -12.06
CA MET A 288 5.48 6.69 -10.97
C MET A 288 4.92 5.35 -11.41
N VAL A 289 4.07 5.36 -12.45
CA VAL A 289 3.37 4.20 -12.97
C VAL A 289 3.49 4.19 -14.48
N PHE A 290 3.79 3.04 -15.05
CA PHE A 290 3.74 2.85 -16.50
C PHE A 290 2.80 1.70 -16.88
N LEU A 291 2.33 1.77 -18.13
CA LEU A 291 1.50 0.75 -18.75
C LEU A 291 2.17 0.27 -20.06
N ILE A 292 2.05 -1.02 -20.32
CA ILE A 292 2.47 -1.66 -21.57
C ILE A 292 1.34 -2.56 -22.06
N THR A 293 0.99 -2.49 -23.35
CA THR A 293 0.01 -3.40 -23.97
C THR A 293 0.66 -4.72 -24.40
N ALA A 294 -0.15 -5.77 -24.49
CA ALA A 294 0.31 -7.05 -25.04
C ALA A 294 0.87 -6.92 -26.46
N GLU A 295 0.34 -6.00 -27.27
CA GLU A 295 0.85 -5.71 -28.60
C GLU A 295 2.27 -5.13 -28.56
N GLN A 296 2.54 -4.15 -27.71
CA GLN A 296 3.88 -3.57 -27.52
C GLN A 296 4.90 -4.62 -27.07
N LEU A 297 4.52 -5.49 -26.10
CA LEU A 297 5.38 -6.60 -25.64
C LEU A 297 5.70 -7.63 -26.72
N LYS A 298 4.74 -7.92 -27.62
CA LYS A 298 4.96 -8.87 -28.75
C LYS A 298 5.91 -8.30 -29.81
N ARG A 299 5.83 -7.00 -30.12
CA ARG A 299 6.68 -6.34 -31.11
C ARG A 299 8.16 -6.41 -30.76
N GLN A 300 8.51 -6.36 -29.49
CA GLN A 300 9.91 -6.44 -29.03
C GLN A 300 10.55 -7.83 -29.26
N ARG A 301 9.75 -8.90 -29.33
CA ARG A 301 10.24 -10.28 -29.47
C ARG A 301 10.44 -10.72 -30.95
N MET A 302 10.01 -9.91 -31.92
CA MET A 302 10.24 -10.12 -33.36
C MET A 302 11.48 -9.39 -33.84
#